data_aec1336c218e2e9ccd7fe859228c8219
#
_entry.id   aec1336c218e2e9ccd7fe859228c8219
#
_cell.length_a   1.000
_cell.length_b   1.000
_cell.length_c   1.000
_cell.angle_alpha   90.00
_cell.angle_beta   90.00
_cell.angle_gamma   90.00
#
_symmetry.space_group_name_H-M   'P 1'
#
loop_
_entity.id
_entity.type
_entity.pdbx_description
1 polymer ?
#
loop_
_entity_poly.entity_id
_entity_poly.type
_entity_poly.pdbx_seq_one_letter_code
_entity_poly.pdbx_strand_id
1 'polypeptide(L)'
;MTILACMAIRVISAATLTRDLGRWRQDEAGEGRRTSRPAYLALAEGVRLLIHDGRAPLGVALPSERDLATALGVSRTTVTSAYALLREHGYLISRQGSRSTVALPTDVKHDGSKPARSILAMMLPGEVPTIDLTYAAMSAPPEMSDAYSSALQGLPIYLGTHGMDPVGILPLREAIARRYTARGLPTEPDQILVTLGAQHGLRLLLNVLTAPAERVLIDHPSYPNAIEAIRDVGARPVPVPLRPEHPAAGWDLDGIRSAARQTAASTAYLVPDFNNPTGLLMDGAGRAELAAIARETRMTVIVDESMVDQQLDGETQPPAAAFARGSEIVTIGSASKSFWGGLRVGWIRANQTLIGKLLGTRSTVDLGTPVMDQLATTYLLERADTILARRRDQLHSRRAALLDALAEELPDWRAVEGAGGMSLWVQLPAPVSTALAATAPNHGVLLAAGPRFGVQGAFERFLRLPFTHEESDLRLAVKSMAAAYSALTPHAAEPLAPLTCY
;
A
#
# COMPACT_ATOMS: atom_id res chain seq x y z
N MET A 1 26.89 -12.38 32.91
CA MET A 1 25.55 -12.96 33.21
C MET A 1 24.56 -12.31 32.25
N THR A 2 24.23 -13.02 31.18
CA THR A 2 23.42 -12.54 30.05
C THR A 2 21.96 -12.83 30.36
N ILE A 3 21.16 -11.80 30.60
CA ILE A 3 19.70 -11.91 30.70
C ILE A 3 19.15 -12.01 29.26
N LEU A 4 19.03 -13.21 28.72
CA LEU A 4 18.18 -13.47 27.57
C LEU A 4 16.73 -13.40 28.06
N ALA A 5 16.06 -12.29 27.82
CA ALA A 5 14.62 -12.21 27.95
C ALA A 5 13.99 -13.21 26.96
N CYS A 6 13.25 -14.17 27.48
CA CYS A 6 12.45 -15.13 26.72
C CYS A 6 11.33 -14.35 26.02
N MET A 7 11.57 -13.83 24.81
CA MET A 7 10.51 -13.26 23.98
C MET A 7 9.57 -14.41 23.60
N ALA A 8 8.33 -14.36 24.06
CA ALA A 8 7.29 -15.31 23.67
C ALA A 8 7.15 -15.26 22.15
N ILE A 9 7.43 -16.38 21.48
CA ILE A 9 7.30 -16.51 20.03
C ILE A 9 5.83 -16.30 19.67
N ARG A 10 5.55 -15.22 18.93
CA ARG A 10 4.20 -14.95 18.43
C ARG A 10 3.80 -16.06 17.47
N VAL A 11 2.60 -16.60 17.58
CA VAL A 11 2.10 -17.72 16.77
C VAL A 11 0.88 -17.26 15.98
N ILE A 12 0.86 -17.49 14.67
CA ILE A 12 -0.35 -17.33 13.86
C ILE A 12 -1.27 -18.53 14.14
N SER A 13 -2.57 -18.26 14.40
CA SER A 13 -3.54 -19.34 14.56
C SER A 13 -3.85 -20.02 13.22
N ALA A 14 -4.21 -21.32 13.25
CA ALA A 14 -4.62 -22.03 12.05
C ALA A 14 -5.82 -21.36 11.36
N ALA A 15 -6.79 -20.87 12.14
CA ALA A 15 -7.95 -20.15 11.62
C ALA A 15 -7.58 -18.83 10.92
N THR A 16 -6.62 -18.07 11.49
CA THR A 16 -6.12 -16.85 10.87
C THR A 16 -5.43 -17.14 9.55
N LEU A 17 -4.50 -18.12 9.55
CA LEU A 17 -3.75 -18.48 8.34
C LEU A 17 -4.68 -19.01 7.23
N THR A 18 -5.69 -19.84 7.59
CA THR A 18 -6.69 -20.34 6.63
C THR A 18 -7.50 -19.21 6.00
N ARG A 19 -7.97 -18.26 6.82
CA ARG A 19 -8.70 -17.09 6.32
C ARG A 19 -7.83 -16.24 5.40
N ASP A 20 -6.57 -16.04 5.76
CA ASP A 20 -5.63 -15.20 5.02
C ASP A 20 -5.15 -15.86 3.72
N LEU A 21 -5.15 -17.18 3.64
CA LEU A 21 -4.92 -17.96 2.43
C LEU A 21 -6.09 -17.84 1.43
N GLY A 22 -7.30 -17.54 1.88
CA GLY A 22 -8.47 -17.44 1.00
C GLY A 22 -8.71 -18.70 0.17
N ARG A 23 -9.07 -18.57 -1.10
CA ARG A 23 -9.22 -19.69 -2.05
C ARG A 23 -7.88 -20.08 -2.67
N TRP A 24 -7.00 -20.66 -1.88
CA TRP A 24 -5.67 -21.11 -2.32
C TRP A 24 -5.70 -22.40 -3.20
N ARG A 25 -6.83 -23.11 -3.22
CA ARG A 25 -7.04 -24.32 -4.01
C ARG A 25 -8.21 -24.10 -4.97
N GLN A 26 -8.06 -24.50 -6.22
CA GLN A 26 -9.18 -24.62 -7.15
C GLN A 26 -9.99 -25.86 -6.79
N ASP A 27 -11.26 -25.67 -6.44
CA ASP A 27 -12.19 -26.79 -6.29
C ASP A 27 -12.48 -27.40 -7.66
N GLU A 28 -12.27 -28.71 -7.79
CA GLU A 28 -12.67 -29.50 -8.94
C GLU A 28 -14.22 -29.55 -8.98
N ALA A 29 -14.84 -28.65 -9.72
CA ALA A 29 -16.22 -28.83 -10.18
C ALA A 29 -16.20 -28.99 -11.72
N GLY A 30 -16.02 -30.23 -12.19
CA GLY A 30 -16.08 -30.55 -13.61
C GLY A 30 -15.29 -31.81 -13.93
N GLU A 31 -15.99 -32.89 -14.24
CA GLU A 31 -15.43 -34.17 -14.70
C GLU A 31 -14.62 -34.00 -15.98
N GLY A 32 -13.35 -34.41 -15.96
CA GLY A 32 -12.59 -34.80 -17.15
C GLY A 32 -11.35 -33.99 -17.47
N ARG A 33 -10.26 -34.28 -16.85
CA ARG A 33 -8.86 -34.45 -17.25
C ARG A 33 -7.89 -34.11 -16.12
N ARG A 34 -7.13 -35.11 -15.65
CA ARG A 34 -6.09 -35.02 -14.63
C ARG A 34 -4.90 -34.20 -15.15
N THR A 35 -4.80 -32.92 -14.74
CA THR A 35 -3.54 -32.19 -14.55
C THR A 35 -3.74 -31.14 -13.45
N SER A 36 -4.31 -31.52 -12.30
CA SER A 36 -4.37 -30.60 -11.17
C SER A 36 -2.99 -30.51 -10.53
N ARG A 37 -2.49 -29.27 -10.38
CA ARG A 37 -1.26 -28.98 -9.66
C ARG A 37 -1.35 -29.60 -8.25
N PRO A 38 -0.30 -30.28 -7.75
CA PRO A 38 -0.34 -30.90 -6.44
C PRO A 38 -0.73 -29.90 -5.33
N ALA A 39 -1.69 -30.24 -4.49
CA ALA A 39 -2.24 -29.36 -3.46
C ALA A 39 -1.16 -28.76 -2.52
N TYR A 40 -0.08 -29.50 -2.24
CA TYR A 40 1.02 -29.01 -1.41
C TYR A 40 1.81 -27.88 -2.08
N LEU A 41 1.93 -27.87 -3.41
CA LEU A 41 2.57 -26.77 -4.14
C LEU A 41 1.72 -25.48 -4.07
N ALA A 42 0.42 -25.59 -4.28
CA ALA A 42 -0.50 -24.46 -4.18
C ALA A 42 -0.51 -23.91 -2.74
N LEU A 43 -0.48 -24.76 -1.73
CA LEU A 43 -0.41 -24.33 -0.33
C LEU A 43 0.92 -23.64 -0.01
N ALA A 44 2.05 -24.22 -0.45
CA ALA A 44 3.36 -23.62 -0.24
C ALA A 44 3.44 -22.21 -0.88
N GLU A 45 2.91 -22.04 -2.08
CA GLU A 45 2.89 -20.73 -2.76
C GLU A 45 1.96 -19.74 -2.08
N GLY A 46 0.77 -20.17 -1.65
CA GLY A 46 -0.12 -19.31 -0.89
C GLY A 46 0.53 -18.81 0.41
N VAL A 47 1.19 -19.70 1.17
CA VAL A 47 1.92 -19.30 2.39
C VAL A 47 3.10 -18.41 2.05
N ARG A 48 3.85 -18.68 0.99
CA ARG A 48 4.95 -17.85 0.51
C ARG A 48 4.45 -16.42 0.18
N LEU A 49 3.32 -16.30 -0.50
CA LEU A 49 2.71 -15.01 -0.81
C LEU A 49 2.35 -14.24 0.47
N LEU A 50 1.76 -14.91 1.47
CA LEU A 50 1.45 -14.28 2.76
C LEU A 50 2.71 -13.79 3.50
N ILE A 51 3.83 -14.50 3.37
CA ILE A 51 5.13 -14.05 3.92
C ILE A 51 5.58 -12.78 3.22
N HIS A 52 5.51 -12.74 1.89
CA HIS A 52 5.91 -11.57 1.10
C HIS A 52 5.01 -10.36 1.32
N ASP A 53 3.72 -10.59 1.49
CA ASP A 53 2.75 -9.53 1.77
C ASP A 53 2.82 -9.01 3.23
N GLY A 54 3.69 -9.60 4.08
CA GLY A 54 3.79 -9.27 5.50
C GLY A 54 2.63 -9.77 6.36
N ARG A 55 1.67 -10.48 5.75
CA ARG A 55 0.51 -11.08 6.47
C ARG A 55 0.92 -12.28 7.32
N ALA A 56 2.01 -12.95 6.95
CA ALA A 56 2.75 -13.88 7.80
C ALA A 56 4.12 -13.28 8.14
N PRO A 57 4.25 -12.46 9.23
CA PRO A 57 5.45 -11.69 9.52
C PRO A 57 6.66 -12.57 9.84
N LEU A 58 7.85 -12.03 9.58
CA LEU A 58 9.12 -12.70 9.91
C LEU A 58 9.25 -12.95 11.41
N GLY A 59 9.82 -14.10 11.77
CA GLY A 59 10.01 -14.49 13.17
C GLY A 59 8.75 -15.02 13.85
N VAL A 60 7.60 -15.01 13.19
CA VAL A 60 6.35 -15.57 13.73
C VAL A 60 6.28 -17.06 13.44
N ALA A 61 5.81 -17.86 14.40
CA ALA A 61 5.63 -19.29 14.21
C ALA A 61 4.30 -19.58 13.49
N LEU A 62 4.36 -20.47 12.49
CA LEU A 62 3.17 -21.00 11.83
C LEU A 62 2.46 -22.05 12.70
N PRO A 63 1.16 -22.32 12.43
CA PRO A 63 0.41 -23.40 13.10
C PRO A 63 1.11 -24.74 12.93
N SER A 64 0.84 -25.70 13.83
CA SER A 64 1.32 -27.06 13.63
C SER A 64 0.74 -27.67 12.35
N GLU A 65 1.49 -28.58 11.72
CA GLU A 65 1.04 -29.28 10.52
C GLU A 65 -0.33 -29.95 10.71
N ARG A 66 -0.60 -30.44 11.91
CA ARG A 66 -1.87 -31.07 12.28
C ARG A 66 -3.01 -30.04 12.37
N ASP A 67 -2.77 -28.93 13.06
CA ASP A 67 -3.78 -27.89 13.26
C ASP A 67 -4.16 -27.25 11.93
N LEU A 68 -3.15 -26.98 11.08
CA LEU A 68 -3.39 -26.38 9.76
C LEU A 68 -4.09 -27.36 8.81
N ALA A 69 -3.71 -28.65 8.82
CA ALA A 69 -4.38 -29.68 8.02
C ALA A 69 -5.87 -29.79 8.38
N THR A 70 -6.18 -29.78 9.67
CA THR A 70 -7.57 -29.77 10.16
C THR A 70 -8.33 -28.52 9.72
N ALA A 71 -7.73 -27.33 9.85
CA ALA A 71 -8.38 -26.06 9.49
C ALA A 71 -8.62 -25.90 7.99
N LEU A 72 -7.74 -26.45 7.14
CA LEU A 72 -7.84 -26.41 5.67
C LEU A 72 -8.65 -27.58 5.08
N GLY A 73 -9.00 -28.61 5.88
CA GLY A 73 -9.68 -29.81 5.37
C GLY A 73 -8.81 -30.65 4.42
N VAL A 74 -7.49 -30.66 4.60
CA VAL A 74 -6.54 -31.40 3.76
C VAL A 74 -5.79 -32.49 4.56
N SER A 75 -5.08 -33.37 3.84
CA SER A 75 -4.25 -34.36 4.51
C SER A 75 -3.06 -33.72 5.24
N ARG A 76 -2.64 -34.30 6.37
CA ARG A 76 -1.42 -33.83 7.06
C ARG A 76 -0.20 -33.89 6.15
N THR A 77 -0.10 -34.90 5.29
CA THR A 77 0.99 -35.03 4.30
C THR A 77 1.06 -33.85 3.34
N THR A 78 -0.08 -33.30 2.94
CA THR A 78 -0.13 -32.09 2.09
C THR A 78 0.53 -30.90 2.80
N VAL A 79 0.23 -30.68 4.08
CA VAL A 79 0.83 -29.58 4.86
C VAL A 79 2.30 -29.86 5.16
N THR A 80 2.65 -31.08 5.50
CA THR A 80 4.05 -31.49 5.75
C THR A 80 4.91 -31.25 4.51
N SER A 81 4.44 -31.65 3.32
CA SER A 81 5.14 -31.42 2.05
C SER A 81 5.25 -29.93 1.70
N ALA A 82 4.20 -29.15 1.93
CA ALA A 82 4.23 -27.70 1.73
C ALA A 82 5.26 -27.02 2.66
N TYR A 83 5.28 -27.38 3.94
CA TYR A 83 6.25 -26.85 4.89
C TYR A 83 7.68 -27.33 4.61
N ALA A 84 7.85 -28.55 4.12
CA ALA A 84 9.15 -29.05 3.68
C ALA A 84 9.70 -28.23 2.52
N LEU A 85 8.87 -27.96 1.51
CA LEU A 85 9.22 -27.11 0.36
C LEU A 85 9.57 -25.68 0.78
N LEU A 86 8.79 -25.09 1.69
CA LEU A 86 9.06 -23.76 2.23
C LEU A 86 10.38 -23.72 3.02
N ARG A 87 10.75 -24.79 3.74
CA ARG A 87 12.04 -24.92 4.42
C ARG A 87 13.19 -25.08 3.45
N GLU A 88 13.03 -25.90 2.43
CA GLU A 88 14.01 -26.07 1.35
C GLU A 88 14.33 -24.75 0.66
N HIS A 89 13.31 -23.93 0.45
CA HIS A 89 13.46 -22.61 -0.15
C HIS A 89 13.80 -21.47 0.84
N GLY A 90 14.07 -21.80 2.12
CA GLY A 90 14.48 -20.83 3.14
C GLY A 90 13.39 -19.93 3.71
N TYR A 91 12.10 -20.17 3.39
CA TYR A 91 10.98 -19.40 3.93
C TYR A 91 10.54 -19.82 5.32
N LEU A 92 10.93 -21.00 5.75
CA LEU A 92 10.70 -21.50 7.10
C LEU A 92 11.99 -22.02 7.72
N ILE A 93 12.18 -21.74 9.01
CA ILE A 93 13.24 -22.35 9.84
C ILE A 93 12.55 -23.20 10.90
N SER A 94 13.01 -24.46 11.07
CA SER A 94 12.54 -25.34 12.14
C SER A 94 13.73 -25.81 12.97
N ARG A 95 13.61 -25.72 14.29
CA ARG A 95 14.49 -26.42 15.23
C ARG A 95 13.80 -27.67 15.71
N GLN A 96 14.56 -28.73 15.99
CA GLN A 96 14.02 -29.97 16.46
C GLN A 96 13.14 -29.77 17.72
N GLY A 97 11.88 -30.17 17.66
CA GLY A 97 10.90 -29.97 18.74
C GLY A 97 10.20 -28.61 18.78
N SER A 98 10.44 -27.71 17.82
CA SER A 98 9.77 -26.41 17.76
C SER A 98 8.88 -26.25 16.51
N ARG A 99 7.94 -25.28 16.57
CA ARG A 99 7.12 -24.91 15.41
C ARG A 99 7.99 -24.28 14.31
N SER A 100 7.57 -24.43 13.06
CA SER A 100 8.21 -23.75 11.92
C SER A 100 8.02 -22.24 12.03
N THR A 101 9.10 -21.49 11.98
CA THR A 101 9.12 -20.02 12.09
C THR A 101 9.37 -19.41 10.74
N VAL A 102 8.62 -18.37 10.40
CA VAL A 102 8.74 -17.64 9.14
C VAL A 102 10.11 -16.96 9.06
N ALA A 103 10.79 -17.17 7.94
CA ALA A 103 12.10 -16.61 7.62
C ALA A 103 12.14 -16.13 6.17
N LEU A 104 13.25 -15.56 5.76
CA LEU A 104 13.55 -15.26 4.37
C LEU A 104 14.84 -15.98 3.96
N PRO A 105 14.95 -16.41 2.69
CA PRO A 105 16.19 -16.96 2.16
C PRO A 105 17.37 -16.00 2.34
N THR A 106 18.48 -16.49 2.89
CA THR A 106 19.66 -15.65 3.23
C THR A 106 20.72 -15.60 2.14
N ASP A 107 20.61 -16.40 1.08
CA ASP A 107 21.66 -16.57 0.06
C ASP A 107 21.46 -15.68 -1.18
N VAL A 108 21.09 -14.42 -1.00
CA VAL A 108 21.01 -13.47 -2.11
C VAL A 108 22.37 -12.75 -2.27
N LYS A 109 23.20 -13.19 -3.23
CA LYS A 109 24.38 -12.44 -3.66
C LYS A 109 23.94 -11.13 -4.30
N HIS A 110 24.24 -10.00 -3.66
CA HIS A 110 24.00 -8.66 -4.20
C HIS A 110 25.03 -8.38 -5.29
N ASP A 111 24.60 -8.34 -6.55
CA ASP A 111 25.33 -7.69 -7.63
C ASP A 111 24.94 -6.21 -7.66
N GLY A 112 25.81 -5.34 -7.18
CA GLY A 112 25.57 -3.90 -7.04
C GLY A 112 25.40 -3.14 -8.35
N SER A 113 25.45 -3.80 -9.51
CA SER A 113 25.30 -3.19 -10.84
C SER A 113 23.84 -3.16 -11.35
N LYS A 114 22.93 -3.87 -10.71
CA LYS A 114 21.51 -3.94 -11.13
C LYS A 114 20.64 -3.04 -10.25
N PRO A 115 19.61 -2.36 -10.82
CA PRO A 115 18.68 -1.57 -10.02
C PRO A 115 18.05 -2.44 -8.92
N ALA A 116 17.78 -1.82 -7.75
CA ALA A 116 17.20 -2.52 -6.61
C ALA A 116 15.92 -3.24 -7.03
N ARG A 117 15.96 -4.57 -7.08
CA ARG A 117 14.76 -5.40 -7.26
C ARG A 117 13.94 -5.36 -5.98
N SER A 118 12.62 -5.47 -6.11
CA SER A 118 11.79 -5.69 -4.93
C SER A 118 12.26 -6.94 -4.17
N ILE A 119 12.01 -6.98 -2.87
CA ILE A 119 12.33 -8.16 -2.04
C ILE A 119 11.73 -9.42 -2.69
N LEU A 120 10.56 -9.31 -3.30
CA LEU A 120 9.90 -10.39 -4.01
C LEU A 120 10.67 -10.84 -5.26
N ALA A 121 11.17 -9.90 -6.07
CA ALA A 121 11.96 -10.20 -7.26
C ALA A 121 13.36 -10.78 -6.93
N MET A 122 13.92 -10.43 -5.76
CA MET A 122 15.18 -10.99 -5.26
C MET A 122 15.08 -12.47 -4.85
N MET A 123 13.86 -12.95 -4.60
CA MET A 123 13.60 -14.27 -4.01
C MET A 123 13.11 -15.30 -5.01
N LEU A 124 12.94 -14.92 -6.27
CA LEU A 124 12.58 -15.85 -7.34
C LEU A 124 13.84 -16.59 -7.80
N PRO A 125 13.83 -17.92 -7.86
CA PRO A 125 14.92 -18.69 -8.45
C PRO A 125 14.97 -18.44 -9.96
N GLY A 126 16.13 -18.03 -10.49
CA GLY A 126 16.37 -17.85 -11.91
C GLY A 126 16.50 -16.39 -12.35
N GLU A 127 17.18 -16.18 -13.50
CA GLU A 127 17.40 -14.88 -14.12
C GLU A 127 16.28 -14.47 -15.10
N VAL A 128 15.03 -14.88 -14.86
CA VAL A 128 13.93 -14.44 -15.72
C VAL A 128 13.71 -12.95 -15.48
N PRO A 129 13.73 -12.10 -16.51
CA PRO A 129 13.36 -10.71 -16.37
C PRO A 129 11.94 -10.64 -15.82
N THR A 130 11.79 -10.09 -14.62
CA THR A 130 10.50 -10.08 -13.92
C THR A 130 10.01 -8.65 -13.79
N ILE A 131 8.85 -8.37 -14.37
CA ILE A 131 8.19 -7.07 -14.25
C ILE A 131 7.45 -7.04 -12.92
N ASP A 132 7.79 -6.08 -12.06
CA ASP A 132 7.22 -5.97 -10.73
C ASP A 132 6.06 -4.96 -10.68
N LEU A 133 4.83 -5.45 -10.76
CA LEU A 133 3.61 -4.65 -10.61
C LEU A 133 3.10 -4.60 -9.15
N THR A 134 3.90 -5.00 -8.17
CA THR A 134 3.50 -4.91 -6.75
C THR A 134 3.67 -3.50 -6.17
N TYR A 135 4.44 -2.63 -6.83
CA TYR A 135 4.68 -1.25 -6.41
C TYR A 135 4.16 -0.24 -7.44
N ALA A 136 3.42 0.76 -6.98
CA ALA A 136 3.03 1.93 -7.76
C ALA A 136 4.02 3.07 -7.45
N ALA A 137 5.14 3.11 -8.15
CA ALA A 137 6.19 4.12 -7.98
C ALA A 137 6.94 4.34 -9.30
N MET A 138 7.21 5.60 -9.62
CA MET A 138 8.01 5.96 -10.79
C MET A 138 9.49 6.09 -10.44
N SER A 139 10.35 5.96 -11.45
CA SER A 139 11.77 6.31 -11.38
C SER A 139 11.98 7.78 -11.04
N ALA A 140 13.19 8.16 -10.62
CA ALA A 140 13.54 9.55 -10.35
C ALA A 140 13.39 10.41 -11.62
N PRO A 141 12.92 11.68 -11.49
CA PRO A 141 12.91 12.61 -12.61
C PRO A 141 14.36 13.06 -12.93
N PRO A 142 14.62 13.52 -14.17
CA PRO A 142 15.95 14.03 -14.54
C PRO A 142 16.49 15.12 -13.61
N GLU A 143 15.62 15.97 -13.09
CA GLU A 143 15.95 17.06 -12.17
C GLU A 143 16.52 16.59 -10.81
N MET A 144 16.50 15.30 -10.53
CA MET A 144 17.01 14.75 -9.26
C MET A 144 18.51 15.03 -9.07
N SER A 145 19.28 14.95 -10.14
CA SER A 145 20.72 15.28 -10.10
C SER A 145 20.97 16.75 -9.72
N ASP A 146 20.20 17.65 -10.32
CA ASP A 146 20.27 19.08 -10.03
C ASP A 146 19.79 19.39 -8.61
N ALA A 147 18.76 18.68 -8.15
CA ALA A 147 18.22 18.82 -6.80
C ALA A 147 19.29 18.46 -5.74
N TYR A 148 20.00 17.36 -5.91
CA TYR A 148 21.09 17.00 -4.99
C TYR A 148 22.30 17.91 -5.13
N SER A 149 22.64 18.38 -6.33
CA SER A 149 23.70 19.37 -6.55
C SER A 149 23.39 20.69 -5.83
N SER A 150 22.12 21.17 -5.92
CA SER A 150 21.66 22.36 -5.19
C SER A 150 21.65 22.12 -3.67
N ALA A 151 21.22 20.95 -3.23
CA ALA A 151 21.22 20.58 -1.82
C ALA A 151 22.63 20.60 -1.22
N LEU A 152 23.62 20.09 -1.97
CA LEU A 152 25.02 20.13 -1.56
C LEU A 152 25.55 21.56 -1.39
N GLN A 153 25.13 22.49 -2.25
CA GLN A 153 25.47 23.91 -2.15
C GLN A 153 24.81 24.59 -0.94
N GLY A 154 23.58 24.18 -0.57
CA GLY A 154 22.86 24.69 0.59
C GLY A 154 23.26 24.08 1.93
N LEU A 155 23.98 22.96 1.91
CA LEU A 155 24.34 22.19 3.12
C LEU A 155 25.27 22.94 4.10
N PRO A 156 26.25 23.78 3.68
CA PRO A 156 27.23 24.38 4.60
C PRO A 156 26.64 25.11 5.80
N ILE A 157 25.47 25.76 5.67
CA ILE A 157 24.82 26.47 6.79
C ILE A 157 24.37 25.54 7.92
N TYR A 158 24.16 24.25 7.63
CA TYR A 158 23.72 23.25 8.58
C TYR A 158 24.91 22.49 9.23
N LEU A 159 26.09 22.46 8.58
CA LEU A 159 27.26 21.74 9.07
C LEU A 159 27.83 22.32 10.39
N GLY A 160 27.53 23.57 10.69
CA GLY A 160 27.89 24.21 11.96
C GLY A 160 26.99 23.87 13.14
N THR A 161 25.92 23.09 12.90
CA THR A 161 24.94 22.66 13.91
C THR A 161 25.06 21.15 14.16
N HIS A 162 24.29 20.62 15.13
CA HIS A 162 24.22 19.16 15.33
C HIS A 162 23.47 18.40 14.23
N GLY A 163 22.87 19.10 13.22
CA GLY A 163 22.17 18.50 12.08
C GLY A 163 20.81 17.84 12.37
N MET A 164 20.39 17.80 13.63
CA MET A 164 19.09 17.25 14.03
C MET A 164 18.05 18.36 14.07
N ASP A 165 17.02 18.23 13.23
CA ASP A 165 15.85 19.12 13.22
C ASP A 165 14.56 18.28 13.29
N PRO A 166 13.97 18.15 14.49
CA PRO A 166 12.80 17.30 14.66
C PRO A 166 11.53 17.85 14.00
N VAL A 167 11.50 19.14 13.63
CA VAL A 167 10.37 19.73 12.91
C VAL A 167 10.56 19.62 11.39
N GLY A 168 11.81 19.72 10.97
CA GLY A 168 12.23 19.85 9.57
C GLY A 168 12.68 21.27 9.24
N ILE A 169 13.62 21.40 8.32
CA ILE A 169 14.24 22.68 7.96
C ILE A 169 13.19 23.69 7.48
N LEU A 170 13.38 24.96 7.87
CA LEU A 170 12.42 26.01 7.55
C LEU A 170 12.16 26.17 6.04
N PRO A 171 13.16 26.17 5.14
CA PRO A 171 12.91 26.31 3.70
C PRO A 171 11.94 25.25 3.14
N LEU A 172 12.05 24.01 3.60
CA LEU A 172 11.14 22.94 3.17
C LEU A 172 9.72 23.17 3.70
N ARG A 173 9.59 23.52 4.97
CA ARG A 173 8.28 23.80 5.59
C ARG A 173 7.56 24.97 4.92
N GLU A 174 8.30 26.02 4.56
CA GLU A 174 7.79 27.15 3.79
C GLU A 174 7.34 26.73 2.37
N ALA A 175 8.13 25.92 1.66
CA ALA A 175 7.77 25.41 0.34
C ALA A 175 6.47 24.57 0.39
N ILE A 176 6.33 23.73 1.39
CA ILE A 176 5.12 22.92 1.60
C ILE A 176 3.93 23.83 1.96
N ALA A 177 4.10 24.79 2.85
CA ALA A 177 3.04 25.72 3.27
C ALA A 177 2.53 26.56 2.08
N ARG A 178 3.45 27.07 1.22
CA ARG A 178 3.08 27.76 -0.02
C ARG A 178 2.23 26.87 -0.94
N ARG A 179 2.54 25.59 -1.07
CA ARG A 179 1.74 24.65 -1.89
C ARG A 179 0.32 24.47 -1.35
N TYR A 180 0.14 24.34 -0.05
CA TYR A 180 -1.20 24.25 0.54
C TYR A 180 -1.98 25.55 0.34
N THR A 181 -1.34 26.69 0.56
CA THR A 181 -1.95 28.01 0.35
C THR A 181 -2.39 28.20 -1.11
N ALA A 182 -1.55 27.81 -2.08
CA ALA A 182 -1.88 27.86 -3.50
C ALA A 182 -3.07 26.94 -3.88
N ARG A 183 -3.29 25.84 -3.14
CA ARG A 183 -4.44 24.94 -3.30
C ARG A 183 -5.68 25.39 -2.51
N GLY A 184 -5.70 26.60 -1.96
CA GLY A 184 -6.86 27.15 -1.24
C GLY A 184 -6.91 26.83 0.26
N LEU A 185 -5.82 26.33 0.86
CA LEU A 185 -5.70 26.08 2.30
C LEU A 185 -4.56 26.93 2.90
N PRO A 186 -4.86 28.14 3.41
CA PRO A 186 -3.86 28.97 4.08
C PRO A 186 -3.10 28.16 5.15
N THR A 187 -1.79 28.14 5.05
CA THR A 187 -0.94 27.29 5.89
C THR A 187 0.35 28.03 6.22
N GLU A 188 0.72 28.02 7.49
CA GLU A 188 1.97 28.56 8.00
C GLU A 188 3.01 27.44 8.20
N PRO A 189 4.32 27.76 8.14
CA PRO A 189 5.38 26.75 8.29
C PRO A 189 5.37 25.98 9.62
N ASP A 190 4.84 26.55 10.69
CA ASP A 190 4.71 25.91 12.00
C ASP A 190 3.53 24.92 12.11
N GLN A 191 2.70 24.85 11.09
CA GLN A 191 1.69 23.82 10.90
C GLN A 191 2.24 22.59 10.14
N ILE A 192 3.50 22.58 9.76
CA ILE A 192 4.15 21.50 9.00
C ILE A 192 5.19 20.78 9.86
N LEU A 193 5.07 19.47 9.95
CA LEU A 193 6.07 18.56 10.51
C LEU A 193 6.62 17.65 9.42
N VAL A 194 7.89 17.79 9.08
CA VAL A 194 8.56 16.96 8.08
C VAL A 194 8.83 15.56 8.65
N THR A 195 8.58 14.53 7.86
CA THR A 195 8.68 13.11 8.26
C THR A 195 9.50 12.28 7.26
N LEU A 196 9.88 11.07 7.64
CA LEU A 196 10.55 10.08 6.75
C LEU A 196 9.54 9.40 5.80
N GLY A 197 8.82 10.22 5.01
CA GLY A 197 7.72 9.80 4.14
C GLY A 197 6.37 9.72 4.87
N ALA A 198 5.29 9.56 4.08
CA ALA A 198 3.91 9.50 4.59
C ALA A 198 3.67 8.37 5.60
N GLN A 199 4.28 7.19 5.38
CA GLN A 199 4.14 6.04 6.28
C GLN A 199 4.63 6.35 7.70
N HIS A 200 5.75 7.06 7.83
CA HIS A 200 6.24 7.53 9.11
C HIS A 200 5.29 8.56 9.73
N GLY A 201 4.78 9.51 8.92
CA GLY A 201 3.76 10.47 9.36
C GLY A 201 2.50 9.80 9.89
N LEU A 202 2.01 8.77 9.18
CA LEU A 202 0.87 7.97 9.63
C LEU A 202 1.16 7.29 10.98
N ARG A 203 2.34 6.68 11.13
CA ARG A 203 2.72 6.01 12.39
C ARG A 203 2.76 6.97 13.57
N LEU A 204 3.33 8.17 13.37
CA LEU A 204 3.35 9.21 14.41
C LEU A 204 1.94 9.66 14.78
N LEU A 205 1.06 9.90 13.80
CA LEU A 205 -0.32 10.29 14.06
C LEU A 205 -1.08 9.19 14.81
N LEU A 206 -0.98 7.93 14.41
CA LEU A 206 -1.63 6.83 15.09
C LEU A 206 -1.16 6.69 16.54
N ASN A 207 0.14 6.86 16.82
CA ASN A 207 0.68 6.82 18.18
C ASN A 207 0.11 7.95 19.09
N VAL A 208 -0.27 9.09 18.51
CA VAL A 208 -0.79 10.25 19.28
C VAL A 208 -2.32 10.25 19.36
N LEU A 209 -3.00 9.76 18.31
CA LEU A 209 -4.45 9.87 18.17
C LEU A 209 -5.21 8.60 18.58
N THR A 210 -4.50 7.48 18.80
CA THR A 210 -5.16 6.20 19.11
C THR A 210 -4.54 5.52 20.32
N ALA A 211 -5.36 4.78 21.05
CA ALA A 211 -4.93 3.87 22.09
C ALA A 211 -5.17 2.39 21.69
N PRO A 212 -4.52 1.42 22.34
CA PRO A 212 -4.78 0.01 22.11
C PRO A 212 -6.27 -0.35 22.25
N ALA A 213 -6.75 -1.19 21.33
CA ALA A 213 -8.13 -1.62 21.19
C ALA A 213 -9.14 -0.55 20.67
N GLU A 214 -8.74 0.69 20.50
CA GLU A 214 -9.58 1.71 19.83
C GLU A 214 -9.86 1.34 18.37
N ARG A 215 -10.92 1.91 17.85
CA ARG A 215 -11.38 1.69 16.48
C ARG A 215 -10.95 2.85 15.59
N VAL A 216 -10.40 2.52 14.43
CA VAL A 216 -10.02 3.49 13.39
C VAL A 216 -10.79 3.17 12.14
N LEU A 217 -11.62 4.11 11.65
CA LEU A 217 -12.30 3.94 10.37
C LEU A 217 -11.29 3.99 9.24
N ILE A 218 -11.49 3.18 8.23
CA ILE A 218 -10.60 3.13 7.06
C ILE A 218 -11.39 2.81 5.80
N ASP A 219 -11.04 3.46 4.68
CA ASP A 219 -11.55 3.09 3.35
C ASP A 219 -11.41 1.59 3.09
N HIS A 220 -12.34 0.99 2.37
CA HIS A 220 -12.30 -0.42 2.00
C HIS A 220 -12.73 -0.63 0.55
N PRO A 221 -11.79 -0.88 -0.37
CA PRO A 221 -10.37 -1.18 -0.17
C PRO A 221 -9.52 0.05 0.21
N SER A 222 -8.33 -0.21 0.79
CA SER A 222 -7.40 0.85 1.20
C SER A 222 -5.93 0.45 1.06
N TYR A 223 -5.04 1.38 1.40
CA TYR A 223 -3.59 1.18 1.39
C TYR A 223 -3.17 0.09 2.40
N PRO A 224 -2.52 -1.00 1.97
CA PRO A 224 -2.21 -2.14 2.83
C PRO A 224 -1.40 -1.77 4.07
N ASN A 225 -0.37 -0.93 3.91
CA ASN A 225 0.48 -0.58 5.04
C ASN A 225 -0.22 0.35 6.06
N ALA A 226 -1.32 1.02 5.68
CA ALA A 226 -2.14 1.74 6.64
C ALA A 226 -2.96 0.76 7.49
N ILE A 227 -3.53 -0.28 6.88
CA ILE A 227 -4.23 -1.35 7.60
C ILE A 227 -3.30 -1.99 8.64
N GLU A 228 -2.07 -2.32 8.24
CA GLU A 228 -1.09 -2.92 9.15
C GLU A 228 -0.60 -1.91 10.21
N ALA A 229 -0.39 -0.64 9.87
CA ALA A 229 0.01 0.38 10.84
C ALA A 229 -1.05 0.58 11.94
N ILE A 230 -2.35 0.53 11.60
CA ILE A 230 -3.45 0.59 12.58
C ILE A 230 -3.40 -0.64 13.50
N ARG A 231 -3.19 -1.84 12.96
CA ARG A 231 -3.06 -3.07 13.76
C ARG A 231 -1.84 -3.05 14.67
N ASP A 232 -0.75 -2.52 14.19
CA ASP A 232 0.55 -2.48 14.86
C ASP A 232 0.57 -1.57 16.11
N VAL A 233 -0.25 -0.49 16.12
CA VAL A 233 -0.47 0.31 17.32
C VAL A 233 -1.47 -0.32 18.30
N GLY A 234 -1.96 -1.53 17.99
CA GLY A 234 -2.95 -2.25 18.78
C GLY A 234 -4.39 -1.78 18.55
N ALA A 235 -4.63 -0.86 17.61
CA ALA A 235 -5.96 -0.41 17.24
C ALA A 235 -6.66 -1.40 16.27
N ARG A 236 -7.96 -1.23 16.08
CA ARG A 236 -8.78 -2.12 15.24
C ARG A 236 -9.29 -1.35 14.02
N PRO A 237 -8.88 -1.72 12.79
CA PRO A 237 -9.44 -1.11 11.59
C PRO A 237 -10.91 -1.48 11.43
N VAL A 238 -11.75 -0.49 11.20
CA VAL A 238 -13.18 -0.62 10.89
C VAL A 238 -13.37 -0.23 9.42
N PRO A 239 -13.60 -1.19 8.52
CA PRO A 239 -13.72 -0.90 7.11
C PRO A 239 -15.02 -0.16 6.79
N VAL A 240 -14.93 0.90 6.00
CA VAL A 240 -16.07 1.58 5.38
C VAL A 240 -15.99 1.36 3.87
N PRO A 241 -16.97 0.64 3.28
CA PRO A 241 -16.91 0.30 1.87
C PRO A 241 -16.91 1.51 0.96
N LEU A 242 -16.05 1.49 -0.06
CA LEU A 242 -16.15 2.39 -1.20
C LEU A 242 -17.20 1.86 -2.18
N ARG A 243 -18.03 2.76 -2.71
CA ARG A 243 -19.11 2.47 -3.65
C ARG A 243 -19.02 3.44 -4.82
N PRO A 244 -18.46 3.03 -5.97
CA PRO A 244 -18.29 3.91 -7.13
C PRO A 244 -19.57 4.55 -7.64
N GLU A 245 -20.72 3.90 -7.39
CA GLU A 245 -22.05 4.41 -7.73
C GLU A 245 -22.58 5.48 -6.77
N HIS A 246 -21.87 5.76 -5.66
CA HIS A 246 -22.32 6.73 -4.66
C HIS A 246 -22.11 8.19 -5.14
N PRO A 247 -23.02 9.14 -4.81
CA PRO A 247 -22.91 10.55 -5.25
C PRO A 247 -21.61 11.27 -4.84
N ALA A 248 -20.98 10.87 -3.73
CA ALA A 248 -19.70 11.40 -3.28
C ALA A 248 -18.49 10.68 -3.93
N ALA A 249 -18.61 10.33 -5.20
CA ALA A 249 -17.58 9.67 -6.00
C ALA A 249 -16.95 8.44 -5.31
N GLY A 250 -17.79 7.59 -4.80
CA GLY A 250 -17.41 6.30 -4.21
C GLY A 250 -17.40 6.24 -2.68
N TRP A 251 -17.50 7.36 -1.96
CA TRP A 251 -17.59 7.35 -0.49
C TRP A 251 -19.03 7.32 0.00
N ASP A 252 -19.35 6.33 0.83
CA ASP A 252 -20.60 6.25 1.59
C ASP A 252 -20.48 7.12 2.86
N LEU A 253 -20.73 8.43 2.72
CA LEU A 253 -20.59 9.40 3.81
C LEU A 253 -21.55 9.14 4.95
N ASP A 254 -22.77 8.68 4.68
CA ASP A 254 -23.71 8.26 5.71
C ASP A 254 -23.26 6.99 6.43
N GLY A 255 -22.64 6.06 5.70
CA GLY A 255 -21.97 4.90 6.26
C GLY A 255 -20.82 5.29 7.19
N ILE A 256 -19.98 6.27 6.80
CA ILE A 256 -18.91 6.81 7.65
C ILE A 256 -19.50 7.40 8.94
N ARG A 257 -20.55 8.24 8.85
CA ARG A 257 -21.24 8.84 10.00
C ARG A 257 -21.79 7.76 10.94
N SER A 258 -22.47 6.77 10.36
CA SER A 258 -23.07 5.67 11.11
C SER A 258 -22.02 4.81 11.80
N ALA A 259 -20.96 4.44 11.09
CA ALA A 259 -19.84 3.65 11.63
C ALA A 259 -19.12 4.40 12.75
N ALA A 260 -18.86 5.70 12.61
CA ALA A 260 -18.24 6.52 13.66
C ALA A 260 -19.06 6.49 14.95
N ARG A 261 -20.41 6.66 14.86
CA ARG A 261 -21.30 6.62 16.02
C ARG A 261 -21.41 5.22 16.64
N GLN A 262 -21.61 4.18 15.84
CA GLN A 262 -21.80 2.81 16.31
C GLN A 262 -20.56 2.22 16.95
N THR A 263 -19.39 2.61 16.45
CA THR A 263 -18.10 2.07 16.93
C THR A 263 -17.41 3.00 17.92
N ALA A 264 -17.93 4.21 18.14
CA ALA A 264 -17.28 5.27 18.92
C ALA A 264 -15.83 5.54 18.44
N ALA A 265 -15.60 5.44 17.12
CA ALA A 265 -14.28 5.70 16.55
C ALA A 265 -13.94 7.18 16.66
N SER A 266 -12.81 7.49 17.29
CA SER A 266 -12.27 8.85 17.42
C SER A 266 -11.34 9.25 16.29
N THR A 267 -10.95 8.29 15.44
CA THR A 267 -9.98 8.48 14.36
C THR A 267 -10.42 7.75 13.10
N ALA A 268 -10.18 8.38 11.94
CA ALA A 268 -10.30 7.75 10.63
C ALA A 268 -9.04 7.98 9.81
N TYR A 269 -8.71 7.05 8.89
CA TYR A 269 -7.72 7.20 7.84
C TYR A 269 -8.40 7.03 6.49
N LEU A 270 -8.38 8.07 5.66
CA LEU A 270 -9.04 8.10 4.36
C LEU A 270 -8.09 8.64 3.29
N VAL A 271 -8.27 8.15 2.05
CA VAL A 271 -7.48 8.55 0.88
C VAL A 271 -8.40 9.16 -0.18
N PRO A 272 -8.83 10.42 -0.02
CA PRO A 272 -9.79 11.05 -0.92
C PRO A 272 -9.20 11.48 -2.27
N ASP A 273 -7.88 11.55 -2.39
CA ASP A 273 -7.17 11.91 -3.60
C ASP A 273 -6.61 10.65 -4.27
N PHE A 274 -7.30 10.17 -5.31
CA PHE A 274 -6.90 8.98 -6.09
C PHE A 274 -6.62 7.77 -5.18
N ASN A 275 -7.66 7.36 -4.45
CA ASN A 275 -7.61 6.27 -3.48
C ASN A 275 -6.78 5.08 -4.00
N ASN A 276 -5.87 4.60 -3.18
CA ASN A 276 -5.11 3.38 -3.46
C ASN A 276 -5.86 2.18 -2.83
N PRO A 277 -6.46 1.28 -3.64
CA PRO A 277 -6.08 0.97 -5.03
C PRO A 277 -7.02 1.50 -6.13
N THR A 278 -8.16 2.12 -5.81
CA THR A 278 -9.28 2.32 -6.74
C THR A 278 -9.10 3.48 -7.72
N GLY A 279 -8.23 4.44 -7.42
CA GLY A 279 -8.08 5.67 -8.21
C GLY A 279 -9.23 6.68 -8.04
N LEU A 280 -10.19 6.42 -7.14
CA LEU A 280 -11.32 7.31 -6.88
C LEU A 280 -10.88 8.67 -6.31
N LEU A 281 -11.55 9.73 -6.74
CA LEU A 281 -11.35 11.10 -6.28
C LEU A 281 -12.62 11.61 -5.60
N MET A 282 -12.53 12.06 -4.36
CA MET A 282 -13.64 12.69 -3.65
C MET A 282 -13.76 14.15 -4.09
N ASP A 283 -14.95 14.55 -4.51
CA ASP A 283 -15.23 15.92 -4.93
C ASP A 283 -15.31 16.92 -3.75
N GLY A 284 -15.45 18.22 -4.05
CA GLY A 284 -15.51 19.27 -3.05
C GLY A 284 -16.73 19.13 -2.12
N ALA A 285 -17.87 18.68 -2.62
CA ALA A 285 -19.07 18.46 -1.81
C ALA A 285 -18.88 17.33 -0.80
N GLY A 286 -18.29 16.22 -1.24
CA GLY A 286 -17.95 15.10 -0.37
C GLY A 286 -16.92 15.49 0.71
N ARG A 287 -15.92 16.33 0.37
CA ARG A 287 -14.92 16.84 1.33
C ARG A 287 -15.57 17.76 2.37
N ALA A 288 -16.50 18.61 1.96
CA ALA A 288 -17.25 19.46 2.89
C ALA A 288 -18.13 18.65 3.86
N GLU A 289 -18.81 17.64 3.34
CA GLU A 289 -19.64 16.74 4.16
C GLU A 289 -18.77 15.89 5.10
N LEU A 290 -17.62 15.37 4.64
CA LEU A 290 -16.66 14.66 5.48
C LEU A 290 -16.19 15.53 6.66
N ALA A 291 -15.88 16.81 6.41
CA ALA A 291 -15.49 17.76 7.47
C ALA A 291 -16.64 17.99 8.46
N ALA A 292 -17.90 18.05 7.97
CA ALA A 292 -19.08 18.16 8.82
C ALA A 292 -19.25 16.91 9.71
N ILE A 293 -19.12 15.71 9.14
CA ILE A 293 -19.18 14.44 9.86
C ILE A 293 -18.10 14.38 10.94
N ALA A 294 -16.85 14.70 10.59
CA ALA A 294 -15.71 14.69 11.52
C ALA A 294 -16.01 15.57 12.75
N ARG A 295 -16.53 16.78 12.53
CA ARG A 295 -16.92 17.71 13.61
C ARG A 295 -18.09 17.17 14.44
N GLU A 296 -19.14 16.67 13.77
CA GLU A 296 -20.34 16.12 14.43
C GLU A 296 -20.02 14.92 15.33
N THR A 297 -19.15 14.04 14.86
CA THR A 297 -18.77 12.82 15.59
C THR A 297 -17.56 13.01 16.50
N ARG A 298 -16.95 14.19 16.51
CA ARG A 298 -15.68 14.53 17.19
C ARG A 298 -14.52 13.61 16.79
N MET A 299 -14.54 13.19 15.55
CA MET A 299 -13.53 12.30 14.96
C MET A 299 -12.40 13.12 14.31
N THR A 300 -11.16 12.73 14.52
CA THR A 300 -10.05 13.26 13.75
C THR A 300 -9.86 12.41 12.49
N VAL A 301 -9.95 13.03 11.32
CA VAL A 301 -9.72 12.36 10.04
C VAL A 301 -8.29 12.60 9.57
N ILE A 302 -7.51 11.54 9.45
CA ILE A 302 -6.21 11.55 8.79
C ILE A 302 -6.45 11.38 7.29
N VAL A 303 -6.20 12.44 6.53
CA VAL A 303 -6.33 12.46 5.08
C VAL A 303 -4.96 12.23 4.46
N ASP A 304 -4.83 11.18 3.66
CA ASP A 304 -3.61 10.89 2.90
C ASP A 304 -3.68 11.53 1.52
N GLU A 305 -2.87 12.56 1.31
CA GLU A 305 -2.69 13.29 0.05
C GLU A 305 -1.43 12.86 -0.71
N SER A 306 -0.87 11.67 -0.43
CA SER A 306 0.35 11.22 -1.11
C SER A 306 0.20 11.11 -2.63
N MET A 307 -1.02 10.99 -3.14
CA MET A 307 -1.32 10.82 -4.57
C MET A 307 -1.86 12.10 -5.23
N VAL A 308 -1.98 13.20 -4.51
CA VAL A 308 -2.67 14.42 -4.99
C VAL A 308 -2.10 15.03 -6.29
N ASP A 309 -0.82 14.82 -6.55
CA ASP A 309 -0.13 15.34 -7.74
C ASP A 309 -0.35 14.49 -9.00
N GLN A 310 -0.97 13.31 -8.86
CA GLN A 310 -1.22 12.36 -9.95
C GLN A 310 -2.62 12.53 -10.56
N GLN A 311 -3.11 13.76 -10.64
CA GLN A 311 -4.33 14.07 -11.37
C GLN A 311 -4.06 13.97 -12.87
N LEU A 312 -4.81 13.12 -13.57
CA LEU A 312 -4.70 12.92 -15.00
C LEU A 312 -5.86 13.60 -15.74
N ASP A 313 -7.07 13.50 -15.22
CA ASP A 313 -8.29 14.03 -15.84
C ASP A 313 -9.06 14.92 -14.87
N GLY A 314 -9.82 15.88 -15.39
CA GLY A 314 -10.68 16.76 -14.61
C GLY A 314 -9.94 17.88 -13.86
N GLU A 315 -10.55 18.42 -12.79
CA GLU A 315 -10.05 19.54 -12.03
C GLU A 315 -9.46 19.13 -10.68
N THR A 316 -8.42 19.84 -10.25
CA THR A 316 -7.81 19.66 -8.92
C THR A 316 -8.79 20.06 -7.83
N GLN A 317 -8.97 19.18 -6.84
CA GLN A 317 -9.83 19.46 -5.70
C GLN A 317 -9.04 20.22 -4.61
N PRO A 318 -9.69 21.17 -3.90
CA PRO A 318 -9.10 21.78 -2.72
C PRO A 318 -8.78 20.71 -1.65
N PRO A 319 -7.76 20.90 -0.80
CA PRO A 319 -7.49 19.98 0.31
C PRO A 319 -8.73 19.79 1.18
N ALA A 320 -8.98 18.56 1.64
CA ALA A 320 -10.14 18.30 2.51
C ALA A 320 -10.13 19.16 3.78
N ALA A 321 -8.94 19.47 4.30
CA ALA A 321 -8.76 20.36 5.45
C ALA A 321 -9.20 21.82 5.17
N ALA A 322 -9.39 22.24 3.92
CA ALA A 322 -9.92 23.58 3.60
C ALA A 322 -11.41 23.74 3.97
N PHE A 323 -12.13 22.63 4.11
CA PHE A 323 -13.53 22.59 4.51
C PHE A 323 -13.70 22.43 6.04
N ALA A 324 -12.63 22.13 6.76
CA ALA A 324 -12.65 21.99 8.23
C ALA A 324 -12.68 23.38 8.90
N ARG A 325 -13.40 23.48 10.02
CA ARG A 325 -13.47 24.71 10.84
C ARG A 325 -12.50 24.71 12.02
N GLY A 326 -11.89 23.57 12.31
CA GLY A 326 -11.00 23.36 13.44
C GLY A 326 -9.91 22.34 13.14
N SER A 327 -9.66 21.43 14.05
CA SER A 327 -8.63 20.38 13.98
C SER A 327 -9.16 19.02 13.53
N GLU A 328 -10.33 18.99 12.95
CA GLU A 328 -11.03 17.74 12.58
C GLU A 328 -10.29 16.96 11.48
N ILE A 329 -9.56 17.68 10.62
CA ILE A 329 -8.82 17.08 9.50
C ILE A 329 -7.33 17.37 9.63
N VAL A 330 -6.54 16.30 9.60
CA VAL A 330 -5.07 16.30 9.59
C VAL A 330 -4.62 15.67 8.27
N THR A 331 -3.63 16.28 7.62
CA THR A 331 -3.20 15.80 6.30
C THR A 331 -1.80 15.18 6.37
N ILE A 332 -1.61 14.08 5.65
CA ILE A 332 -0.30 13.50 5.37
C ILE A 332 0.04 13.76 3.90
N GLY A 333 1.26 14.23 3.63
CA GLY A 333 1.78 14.40 2.28
C GLY A 333 3.10 13.67 2.07
N SER A 334 3.50 13.50 0.81
CA SER A 334 4.72 12.79 0.46
C SER A 334 5.35 13.31 -0.82
N ALA A 335 6.67 13.43 -0.84
CA ALA A 335 7.47 13.66 -2.04
C ALA A 335 7.70 12.37 -2.87
N SER A 336 7.41 11.21 -2.29
CA SER A 336 7.77 9.90 -2.87
C SER A 336 7.01 9.60 -4.17
N LYS A 337 5.74 10.00 -4.27
CA LYS A 337 4.92 9.76 -5.45
C LYS A 337 5.03 10.91 -6.46
N SER A 338 5.16 12.13 -5.97
CA SER A 338 5.36 13.32 -6.79
C SER A 338 6.69 13.32 -7.51
N PHE A 339 7.77 12.93 -6.83
CA PHE A 339 9.13 12.99 -7.36
C PHE A 339 9.81 11.61 -7.36
N TRP A 340 10.22 11.10 -6.20
CA TRP A 340 10.94 9.82 -6.12
C TRP A 340 10.86 9.20 -4.73
N GLY A 341 10.59 7.89 -4.68
CA GLY A 341 10.51 7.14 -3.44
C GLY A 341 11.80 7.13 -2.61
N GLY A 342 12.97 7.28 -3.25
CA GLY A 342 14.26 7.31 -2.59
C GLY A 342 14.53 8.55 -1.74
N LEU A 343 13.82 9.67 -1.96
CA LEU A 343 13.92 10.88 -1.14
C LEU A 343 13.55 10.65 0.33
N ARG A 344 12.64 9.74 0.62
CA ARG A 344 12.15 9.47 1.97
C ARG A 344 11.64 10.70 2.73
N VAL A 345 11.11 11.70 2.02
CA VAL A 345 10.53 12.92 2.58
C VAL A 345 9.02 12.89 2.47
N GLY A 346 8.35 13.15 3.58
CA GLY A 346 6.92 13.39 3.70
C GLY A 346 6.67 14.45 4.76
N TRP A 347 5.42 14.72 5.05
CA TRP A 347 5.03 15.71 6.06
C TRP A 347 3.65 15.43 6.63
N ILE A 348 3.42 15.99 7.81
CA ILE A 348 2.10 16.14 8.40
C ILE A 348 1.78 17.62 8.39
N ARG A 349 0.57 17.98 7.93
CA ARG A 349 -0.02 19.30 8.11
C ARG A 349 -1.12 19.21 9.15
N ALA A 350 -0.97 19.95 10.24
CA ALA A 350 -1.92 19.99 11.35
C ALA A 350 -1.91 21.36 12.05
N ASN A 351 -2.77 21.56 13.05
CA ASN A 351 -2.65 22.71 13.90
C ASN A 351 -1.41 22.61 14.83
N GLN A 352 -0.95 23.75 15.32
CA GLN A 352 0.26 23.84 16.17
C GLN A 352 0.18 22.97 17.43
N THR A 353 -1.00 22.84 18.04
CA THR A 353 -1.21 22.01 19.23
C THR A 353 -0.90 20.53 18.95
N LEU A 354 -1.38 20.01 17.82
CA LEU A 354 -1.10 18.63 17.43
C LEU A 354 0.35 18.45 16.99
N ILE A 355 0.94 19.43 16.28
CA ILE A 355 2.38 19.42 15.96
C ILE A 355 3.22 19.31 17.24
N GLY A 356 2.89 20.07 18.29
CA GLY A 356 3.58 20.00 19.58
C GLY A 356 3.49 18.60 20.22
N LYS A 357 2.32 17.96 20.19
CA LYS A 357 2.14 16.57 20.68
C LYS A 357 2.95 15.55 19.86
N LEU A 358 2.94 15.69 18.54
CA LEU A 358 3.72 14.84 17.64
C LEU A 358 5.21 14.94 17.89
N LEU A 359 5.74 16.14 18.13
CA LEU A 359 7.15 16.36 18.49
C LEU A 359 7.52 15.66 19.79
N GLY A 360 6.66 15.69 20.80
CA GLY A 360 6.89 14.96 22.05
C GLY A 360 6.99 13.44 21.84
N THR A 361 6.15 12.89 20.96
CA THR A 361 6.18 11.46 20.64
C THR A 361 7.33 11.10 19.71
N ARG A 362 7.69 12.00 18.78
CA ARG A 362 8.72 11.77 17.76
C ARG A 362 10.07 11.38 18.37
N SER A 363 10.47 12.00 19.47
CA SER A 363 11.75 11.74 20.14
C SER A 363 11.98 10.27 20.53
N THR A 364 10.92 9.47 20.62
CA THR A 364 11.00 8.02 20.89
C THR A 364 11.08 7.17 19.63
N VAL A 365 10.94 7.78 18.44
CA VAL A 365 10.91 7.09 17.14
C VAL A 365 12.12 7.47 16.29
N ASP A 366 12.37 8.77 16.10
CA ASP A 366 13.55 9.31 15.40
C ASP A 366 13.89 10.74 15.90
N LEU A 367 15.00 11.30 15.39
CA LEU A 367 15.49 12.63 15.75
C LEU A 367 15.37 13.66 14.61
N GLY A 368 14.75 13.31 13.50
CA GLY A 368 14.56 14.19 12.36
C GLY A 368 14.81 13.53 11.01
N THR A 369 14.46 14.23 9.96
CA THR A 369 14.66 13.80 8.56
C THR A 369 16.02 14.33 8.07
N PRO A 370 16.79 13.58 7.26
CA PRO A 370 18.09 14.01 6.74
C PRO A 370 18.01 15.37 6.04
N VAL A 371 18.95 16.27 6.35
CA VAL A 371 18.97 17.65 5.81
C VAL A 371 19.13 17.67 4.29
N MET A 372 19.99 16.80 3.74
CA MET A 372 20.22 16.72 2.29
C MET A 372 18.95 16.44 1.50
N ASP A 373 18.17 15.45 1.95
CA ASP A 373 16.92 15.06 1.26
C ASP A 373 15.85 16.13 1.41
N GLN A 374 15.84 16.86 2.53
CA GLN A 374 14.96 18.00 2.71
C GLN A 374 15.32 19.15 1.76
N LEU A 375 16.60 19.49 1.60
CA LEU A 375 17.08 20.51 0.66
C LEU A 375 16.77 20.13 -0.79
N ALA A 376 17.04 18.86 -1.17
CA ALA A 376 16.70 18.36 -2.49
C ALA A 376 15.19 18.42 -2.76
N THR A 377 14.37 18.06 -1.76
CA THR A 377 12.91 18.15 -1.87
C THR A 377 12.44 19.60 -2.01
N THR A 378 13.05 20.55 -1.31
CA THR A 378 12.76 21.98 -1.45
C THR A 378 12.97 22.43 -2.89
N TYR A 379 14.12 22.10 -3.48
CA TYR A 379 14.43 22.40 -4.88
C TYR A 379 13.38 21.86 -5.86
N LEU A 380 12.94 20.60 -5.65
CA LEU A 380 11.93 19.95 -6.50
C LEU A 380 10.55 20.57 -6.35
N LEU A 381 10.17 20.96 -5.12
CA LEU A 381 8.87 21.62 -4.85
C LEU A 381 8.78 22.98 -5.50
N GLU A 382 9.87 23.75 -5.56
CA GLU A 382 9.94 25.05 -6.24
C GLU A 382 9.77 24.93 -7.77
N ARG A 383 10.01 23.74 -8.34
CA ARG A 383 9.89 23.43 -9.77
C ARG A 383 8.78 22.43 -10.07
N ALA A 384 7.90 22.22 -9.09
CA ALA A 384 6.91 21.15 -9.12
C ALA A 384 6.02 21.20 -10.37
N ASP A 385 5.56 22.38 -10.80
CA ASP A 385 4.61 22.50 -11.89
C ASP A 385 5.15 21.90 -13.19
N THR A 386 6.40 22.20 -13.55
CA THR A 386 7.06 21.67 -14.76
C THR A 386 7.33 20.17 -14.64
N ILE A 387 7.84 19.72 -13.48
CA ILE A 387 8.17 18.33 -13.25
C ILE A 387 6.90 17.47 -13.28
N LEU A 388 5.86 17.91 -12.57
CA LEU A 388 4.61 17.17 -12.42
C LEU A 388 3.78 17.16 -13.71
N ALA A 389 3.82 18.24 -14.52
CA ALA A 389 3.16 18.23 -15.83
C ALA A 389 3.70 17.09 -16.71
N ARG A 390 5.04 17.00 -16.87
CA ARG A 390 5.66 15.93 -17.65
C ARG A 390 5.38 14.54 -17.06
N ARG A 391 5.35 14.39 -15.74
CA ARG A 391 5.04 13.11 -15.11
C ARG A 391 3.60 12.69 -15.33
N ARG A 392 2.67 13.64 -15.32
CA ARG A 392 1.26 13.37 -15.66
C ARG A 392 1.10 12.91 -17.11
N ASP A 393 1.79 13.55 -18.05
CA ASP A 393 1.79 13.14 -19.47
C ASP A 393 2.28 11.68 -19.62
N GLN A 394 3.39 11.33 -18.93
CA GLN A 394 3.91 9.96 -18.91
C GLN A 394 2.90 8.97 -18.32
N LEU A 395 2.28 9.31 -17.19
CA LEU A 395 1.28 8.44 -16.55
C LEU A 395 0.03 8.29 -17.42
N HIS A 396 -0.41 9.35 -18.10
CA HIS A 396 -1.54 9.31 -19.00
C HIS A 396 -1.29 8.35 -20.18
N SER A 397 -0.14 8.48 -20.85
CA SER A 397 0.27 7.56 -21.94
C SER A 397 0.37 6.11 -21.46
N ARG A 398 1.00 5.87 -20.32
CA ARG A 398 1.16 4.53 -19.74
C ARG A 398 -0.16 3.92 -19.29
N ARG A 399 -1.09 4.72 -18.74
CA ARG A 399 -2.45 4.27 -18.42
C ARG A 399 -3.19 3.80 -19.68
N ALA A 400 -3.14 4.59 -20.76
CA ALA A 400 -3.74 4.22 -22.03
C ALA A 400 -3.14 2.91 -22.57
N ALA A 401 -1.80 2.77 -22.57
CA ALA A 401 -1.14 1.55 -23.02
C ALA A 401 -1.52 0.30 -22.20
N LEU A 402 -1.73 0.45 -20.88
CA LEU A 402 -2.20 -0.64 -20.04
C LEU A 402 -3.65 -1.02 -20.35
N LEU A 403 -4.53 -0.04 -20.53
CA LEU A 403 -5.94 -0.26 -20.86
C LEU A 403 -6.09 -0.94 -22.22
N ASP A 404 -5.36 -0.46 -23.24
CA ASP A 404 -5.33 -1.07 -24.57
C ASP A 404 -4.89 -2.54 -24.51
N ALA A 405 -3.79 -2.82 -23.80
CA ALA A 405 -3.27 -4.16 -23.64
C ALA A 405 -4.25 -5.09 -22.89
N LEU A 406 -4.93 -4.58 -21.85
CA LEU A 406 -5.97 -5.34 -21.16
C LEU A 406 -7.16 -5.65 -22.05
N ALA A 407 -7.61 -4.68 -22.86
CA ALA A 407 -8.70 -4.90 -23.80
C ALA A 407 -8.35 -5.92 -24.90
N GLU A 408 -7.09 -5.98 -25.33
CA GLU A 408 -6.60 -6.91 -26.34
C GLU A 408 -6.43 -8.34 -25.80
N GLU A 409 -5.77 -8.50 -24.65
CA GLU A 409 -5.31 -9.81 -24.15
C GLU A 409 -6.27 -10.42 -23.10
N LEU A 410 -7.04 -9.57 -22.39
CA LEU A 410 -7.91 -9.95 -21.25
C LEU A 410 -9.25 -9.20 -21.30
N PRO A 411 -10.02 -9.33 -22.40
CA PRO A 411 -11.23 -8.52 -22.66
C PRO A 411 -12.35 -8.70 -21.63
N ASP A 412 -12.36 -9.82 -20.92
CA ASP A 412 -13.33 -10.09 -19.85
C ASP A 412 -12.99 -9.41 -18.51
N TRP A 413 -11.79 -8.80 -18.40
CA TRP A 413 -11.40 -8.06 -17.20
C TRP A 413 -11.94 -6.63 -17.27
N ARG A 414 -12.41 -6.13 -16.12
CA ARG A 414 -12.97 -4.78 -16.04
C ARG A 414 -12.11 -3.88 -15.19
N ALA A 415 -11.52 -2.87 -15.81
CA ALA A 415 -10.76 -1.84 -15.09
C ALA A 415 -11.72 -0.75 -14.57
N VAL A 416 -11.51 -0.31 -13.32
CA VAL A 416 -12.10 0.92 -12.81
C VAL A 416 -11.16 2.05 -13.18
N GLU A 417 -11.65 2.96 -14.04
CA GLU A 417 -10.91 4.14 -14.47
C GLU A 417 -11.20 5.30 -13.52
N GLY A 418 -10.19 5.68 -12.73
CA GLY A 418 -10.23 6.88 -11.90
C GLY A 418 -9.71 8.11 -12.64
N ALA A 419 -10.01 9.31 -12.13
CA ALA A 419 -9.54 10.59 -12.67
C ALA A 419 -8.01 10.80 -12.52
N GLY A 420 -7.29 9.84 -11.95
CA GLY A 420 -5.85 9.92 -11.74
C GLY A 420 -5.30 8.75 -10.94
N GLY A 421 -4.21 9.02 -10.23
CA GLY A 421 -3.49 7.99 -9.48
C GLY A 421 -2.38 7.33 -10.30
N MET A 422 -1.95 6.16 -9.87
CA MET A 422 -0.81 5.42 -10.46
C MET A 422 -1.14 3.96 -10.73
N SER A 423 -2.40 3.53 -10.54
CA SER A 423 -2.83 2.15 -10.74
C SER A 423 -4.30 2.05 -11.13
N LEU A 424 -4.63 0.98 -11.84
CA LEU A 424 -6.00 0.54 -12.09
C LEU A 424 -6.41 -0.49 -11.05
N TRP A 425 -7.68 -0.44 -10.63
CA TRP A 425 -8.33 -1.48 -9.85
C TRP A 425 -9.13 -2.35 -10.80
N VAL A 426 -8.67 -3.59 -11.01
CA VAL A 426 -9.16 -4.44 -12.09
C VAL A 426 -9.92 -5.62 -11.52
N GLN A 427 -11.18 -5.76 -11.94
CA GLN A 427 -12.05 -6.88 -11.59
C GLN A 427 -11.82 -8.06 -12.53
N LEU A 428 -11.61 -9.24 -11.94
CA LEU A 428 -11.44 -10.51 -12.60
C LEU A 428 -12.80 -11.23 -12.78
N PRO A 429 -12.98 -12.04 -13.83
CA PRO A 429 -14.17 -12.87 -14.02
C PRO A 429 -14.39 -13.89 -12.89
N ALA A 430 -13.32 -14.35 -12.24
CA ALA A 430 -13.34 -15.33 -11.17
C ALA A 430 -12.57 -14.85 -9.92
N PRO A 431 -12.90 -15.36 -8.69
CA PRO A 431 -12.22 -14.98 -7.46
C PRO A 431 -10.88 -15.72 -7.30
N VAL A 432 -9.89 -15.37 -8.14
CA VAL A 432 -8.61 -16.09 -8.28
C VAL A 432 -7.38 -15.18 -8.11
N SER A 433 -7.54 -13.96 -7.61
CA SER A 433 -6.44 -12.98 -7.57
C SER A 433 -5.24 -13.47 -6.75
N THR A 434 -5.47 -14.16 -5.64
CA THR A 434 -4.40 -14.76 -4.82
C THR A 434 -3.69 -15.88 -5.58
N ALA A 435 -4.44 -16.79 -6.21
CA ALA A 435 -3.86 -17.87 -7.01
C ALA A 435 -3.09 -17.32 -8.21
N LEU A 436 -3.64 -16.30 -8.87
CA LEU A 436 -2.98 -15.64 -10.00
C LEU A 436 -1.67 -14.95 -9.58
N ALA A 437 -1.68 -14.18 -8.49
CA ALA A 437 -0.47 -13.55 -7.97
C ALA A 437 0.60 -14.57 -7.55
N ALA A 438 0.19 -15.77 -7.09
CA ALA A 438 1.10 -16.85 -6.77
C ALA A 438 1.69 -17.55 -8.01
N THR A 439 0.97 -17.59 -9.12
CA THR A 439 1.38 -18.25 -10.38
C THR A 439 2.13 -17.31 -11.32
N ALA A 440 1.78 -16.03 -11.34
CA ALA A 440 2.31 -15.02 -12.23
C ALA A 440 3.87 -14.92 -12.25
N PRO A 441 4.60 -15.13 -11.15
CA PRO A 441 6.06 -15.16 -11.18
C PRO A 441 6.66 -16.18 -12.16
N ASN A 442 6.00 -17.32 -12.36
CA ASN A 442 6.44 -18.34 -13.32
C ASN A 442 6.31 -17.86 -14.79
N HIS A 443 5.57 -16.76 -14.99
CA HIS A 443 5.37 -16.12 -16.28
C HIS A 443 6.08 -14.76 -16.38
N GLY A 444 6.97 -14.43 -15.42
CA GLY A 444 7.81 -13.22 -15.48
C GLY A 444 7.12 -11.94 -14.99
N VAL A 445 6.04 -12.01 -14.22
CA VAL A 445 5.35 -10.84 -13.66
C VAL A 445 5.00 -11.04 -12.18
N LEU A 446 5.15 -9.99 -11.36
CA LEU A 446 4.73 -9.95 -9.96
C LEU A 446 3.48 -9.11 -9.81
N LEU A 447 2.48 -9.62 -9.11
CA LEU A 447 1.15 -8.99 -8.96
C LEU A 447 0.79 -8.74 -7.50
N ALA A 448 0.01 -7.68 -7.27
CA ALA A 448 -0.60 -7.39 -5.97
C ALA A 448 -2.06 -7.85 -5.97
N ALA A 449 -2.34 -8.97 -5.28
CA ALA A 449 -3.69 -9.53 -5.14
C ALA A 449 -4.63 -8.60 -4.35
N GLY A 450 -5.91 -8.63 -4.70
CA GLY A 450 -6.95 -7.81 -4.09
C GLY A 450 -7.07 -7.95 -2.57
N PRO A 451 -7.00 -9.14 -1.98
CA PRO A 451 -7.07 -9.33 -0.52
C PRO A 451 -6.04 -8.57 0.29
N ARG A 452 -4.93 -8.17 -0.32
CA ARG A 452 -3.93 -7.30 0.30
C ARG A 452 -4.49 -5.93 0.69
N PHE A 453 -5.47 -5.41 -0.06
CA PHE A 453 -6.08 -4.10 0.12
C PHE A 453 -7.33 -4.14 1.01
N GLY A 454 -7.68 -5.31 1.53
CA GLY A 454 -8.85 -5.53 2.37
C GLY A 454 -8.52 -5.82 3.83
N VAL A 455 -9.43 -5.48 4.73
CA VAL A 455 -9.22 -5.67 6.18
C VAL A 455 -9.32 -7.15 6.59
N GLN A 456 -10.07 -7.99 5.86
CA GLN A 456 -10.36 -9.39 6.24
C GLN A 456 -10.36 -10.35 5.04
N GLY A 457 -9.40 -10.19 4.10
CA GLY A 457 -9.28 -11.07 2.95
C GLY A 457 -10.36 -10.87 1.87
N ALA A 458 -11.01 -9.72 1.85
CA ALA A 458 -11.94 -9.30 0.79
C ALA A 458 -11.21 -9.10 -0.55
N PHE A 459 -11.98 -8.90 -1.63
CA PHE A 459 -11.47 -8.52 -2.96
C PHE A 459 -10.71 -9.61 -3.72
N GLU A 460 -11.02 -10.87 -3.53
CA GLU A 460 -10.41 -11.99 -4.26
C GLU A 460 -10.65 -11.94 -5.78
N ARG A 461 -11.65 -11.15 -6.22
CA ARG A 461 -11.92 -10.87 -7.65
C ARG A 461 -11.16 -9.67 -8.20
N PHE A 462 -10.21 -9.10 -7.48
CA PHE A 462 -9.56 -7.86 -7.89
C PHE A 462 -8.05 -7.95 -7.87
N LEU A 463 -7.42 -7.18 -8.77
CA LEU A 463 -5.98 -6.90 -8.79
C LEU A 463 -5.74 -5.40 -8.83
N ARG A 464 -4.67 -4.94 -8.18
CA ARG A 464 -4.14 -3.61 -8.43
C ARG A 464 -3.04 -3.70 -9.49
N LEU A 465 -3.21 -3.02 -10.62
CA LEU A 465 -2.25 -2.94 -11.71
C LEU A 465 -1.69 -1.52 -11.82
N PRO A 466 -0.44 -1.27 -11.39
CA PRO A 466 0.19 0.04 -11.55
C PRO A 466 0.56 0.27 -13.02
N PHE A 467 0.40 1.51 -13.48
CA PHE A 467 0.83 1.97 -14.81
C PHE A 467 2.07 2.87 -14.74
N THR A 468 3.02 2.52 -13.84
CA THR A 468 4.24 3.30 -13.58
C THR A 468 5.46 2.84 -14.37
N HIS A 469 5.37 1.68 -15.03
CA HIS A 469 6.39 1.13 -15.91
C HIS A 469 6.30 1.72 -17.31
N GLU A 470 7.33 1.47 -18.13
CA GLU A 470 7.31 1.87 -19.53
C GLU A 470 6.23 1.09 -20.31
N GLU A 471 5.70 1.67 -21.39
CA GLU A 471 4.58 1.10 -22.16
C GLU A 471 4.88 -0.30 -22.68
N SER A 472 6.11 -0.55 -23.14
CA SER A 472 6.56 -1.88 -23.59
C SER A 472 6.50 -2.92 -22.49
N ASP A 473 6.90 -2.54 -21.26
CA ASP A 473 6.89 -3.44 -20.10
C ASP A 473 5.45 -3.71 -19.65
N LEU A 474 4.58 -2.71 -19.71
CA LEU A 474 3.15 -2.88 -19.38
C LEU A 474 2.48 -3.86 -20.36
N ARG A 475 2.71 -3.71 -21.66
CA ARG A 475 2.18 -4.64 -22.67
C ARG A 475 2.71 -6.07 -22.47
N LEU A 476 4.01 -6.21 -22.17
CA LEU A 476 4.61 -7.51 -21.86
C LEU A 476 4.03 -8.11 -20.58
N ALA A 477 3.85 -7.31 -19.54
CA ALA A 477 3.25 -7.75 -18.28
C ALA A 477 1.82 -8.27 -18.48
N VAL A 478 1.00 -7.60 -19.31
CA VAL A 478 -0.37 -8.07 -19.61
C VAL A 478 -0.36 -9.40 -20.34
N LYS A 479 0.52 -9.60 -21.32
CA LYS A 479 0.70 -10.92 -21.99
C LYS A 479 1.09 -12.01 -21.00
N SER A 480 2.00 -11.70 -20.09
CA SER A 480 2.41 -12.61 -19.00
C SER A 480 1.25 -12.94 -18.05
N MET A 481 0.42 -11.94 -17.72
CA MET A 481 -0.79 -12.15 -16.92
C MET A 481 -1.82 -13.02 -17.64
N ALA A 482 -2.04 -12.81 -18.93
CA ALA A 482 -2.94 -13.63 -19.75
C ALA A 482 -2.50 -15.10 -19.77
N ALA A 483 -1.20 -15.36 -19.97
CA ALA A 483 -0.64 -16.70 -19.90
C ALA A 483 -0.80 -17.34 -18.52
N ALA A 484 -0.53 -16.59 -17.43
CA ALA A 484 -0.72 -17.06 -16.06
C ALA A 484 -2.19 -17.35 -15.76
N TYR A 485 -3.11 -16.49 -16.21
CA TYR A 485 -4.55 -16.65 -16.00
C TYR A 485 -5.10 -17.86 -16.76
N SER A 486 -4.70 -18.06 -18.02
CA SER A 486 -5.09 -19.22 -18.82
C SER A 486 -4.61 -20.54 -18.20
N ALA A 487 -3.44 -20.54 -17.55
CA ALA A 487 -2.93 -21.71 -16.84
C ALA A 487 -3.76 -22.07 -15.59
N LEU A 488 -4.48 -21.09 -15.02
CA LEU A 488 -5.33 -21.28 -13.83
C LEU A 488 -6.78 -21.60 -14.17
N THR A 489 -7.29 -21.11 -15.31
CA THR A 489 -8.72 -21.20 -15.69
C THR A 489 -8.89 -21.90 -17.03
N PRO A 490 -8.68 -23.21 -17.11
CA PRO A 490 -8.77 -23.93 -18.39
C PRO A 490 -10.19 -24.06 -18.97
N HIS A 491 -11.20 -23.33 -18.57
CA HIS A 491 -12.55 -23.16 -19.15
C HIS A 491 -13.56 -22.74 -18.08
N ALA A 492 -13.92 -21.48 -18.03
CA ALA A 492 -15.27 -21.03 -17.66
C ALA A 492 -15.35 -19.48 -17.70
N ALA A 493 -15.82 -18.94 -18.81
CA ALA A 493 -16.37 -17.58 -18.82
C ALA A 493 -17.81 -17.63 -18.30
N GLU A 494 -18.04 -17.29 -17.04
CA GLU A 494 -19.36 -16.85 -16.59
C GLU A 494 -19.51 -15.35 -16.83
N PRO A 495 -20.66 -14.87 -17.38
CA PRO A 495 -20.88 -13.44 -17.60
C PRO A 495 -20.82 -12.69 -16.28
N LEU A 496 -20.07 -11.58 -16.26
CA LEU A 496 -19.92 -10.71 -15.10
C LEU A 496 -21.27 -10.03 -14.74
N ALA A 497 -21.67 -10.17 -13.49
CA ALA A 497 -22.70 -9.31 -12.90
C ALA A 497 -22.21 -7.84 -12.83
N PRO A 498 -23.11 -6.83 -12.79
CA PRO A 498 -22.70 -5.44 -12.65
C PRO A 498 -21.79 -5.24 -11.41
N LEU A 499 -20.86 -4.28 -11.51
CA LEU A 499 -19.90 -3.93 -10.45
C LEU A 499 -20.63 -3.58 -9.14
N THR A 500 -20.86 -4.55 -8.28
CA THR A 500 -21.29 -4.34 -6.89
C THR A 500 -20.08 -4.58 -6.00
N CYS A 501 -19.47 -3.49 -5.51
CA CYS A 501 -18.48 -3.58 -4.44
C CYS A 501 -19.21 -3.90 -3.13
N TYR A 502 -18.96 -5.05 -2.55
CA TYR A 502 -19.38 -5.39 -1.18
C TYR A 502 -18.34 -4.95 -0.16
#